data_5ca5d9baaba6e22b3e76a022fa9f0d63
#
_entry.id   5ca5d9baaba6e22b3e76a022fa9f0d63
#
_cell.length_a   1.000
_cell.length_b   1.000
_cell.length_c   1.000
_cell.angle_alpha   90.00
_cell.angle_beta   90.00
_cell.angle_gamma   90.00
#
_symmetry.space_group_name_H-M   'P 1'
#
loop_
_entity.id
_entity.type
_entity.pdbx_description
1 polymer ?
#
loop_
_entity_poly.entity_id
_entity_poly.type
_entity_poly.pdbx_seq_one_letter_code
_entity_poly.pdbx_strand_id
1 'polypeptide(L)'
;MSIKRVLINAALVLCLMLAAYLLYRVFSRYTLSDVMESICAIPGTRILGSLGFAAASYLCLTGFDWMALRYAGKPLSYRKAALTSFTSLSIGHNLGFAALSSGAVRYRFYSRWGLNAEEVAKVILFCGATVGIGLSTLAGIVLLINPEDAANLLKLSPAGLFALGCVCLSLPAVYIVLSVVIRTPLHLWKWAFEMPRPKLALGQVVIGTLNFIFVAACLHQMLAAQGETSYVQTATAYVLANIAVLIAHVPGGLGVIEATVSYVLPGAASIGALVAFRAIYFLFPLLIGLPAFAISEAVIPKRKQVSSEDRSQQSTHAQTQLL
;
A
#
# COMPACT_ATOMS: atom_id res chain seq x y z
N MET A 1 21.62 -12.66 25.93
CA MET A 1 20.69 -12.25 24.83
C MET A 1 21.42 -11.23 23.96
N SER A 2 21.51 -11.43 22.66
CA SER A 2 22.24 -10.49 21.77
C SER A 2 21.51 -9.14 21.76
N ILE A 3 22.23 -8.02 21.92
CA ILE A 3 21.72 -6.64 21.89
C ILE A 3 20.81 -6.41 20.65
N LYS A 4 21.16 -7.02 19.49
CA LYS A 4 20.31 -7.03 18.29
C LYS A 4 18.90 -7.60 18.53
N ARG A 5 18.76 -8.66 19.34
CA ARG A 5 17.45 -9.23 19.65
C ARG A 5 16.62 -8.32 20.54
N VAL A 6 17.26 -7.67 21.50
CA VAL A 6 16.59 -6.70 22.39
C VAL A 6 16.09 -5.52 21.59
N LEU A 7 16.92 -4.94 20.70
CA LEU A 7 16.55 -3.83 19.81
C LEU A 7 15.41 -4.20 18.87
N ILE A 8 15.43 -5.39 18.26
CA ILE A 8 14.37 -5.83 17.35
C ILE A 8 13.04 -6.05 18.09
N ASN A 9 13.10 -6.66 19.29
CA ASN A 9 11.88 -6.85 20.09
C ASN A 9 11.37 -5.51 20.65
N ALA A 10 12.25 -4.59 21.05
CA ALA A 10 11.88 -3.25 21.48
C ALA A 10 11.24 -2.45 20.34
N ALA A 11 11.79 -2.51 19.12
CA ALA A 11 11.21 -1.89 17.94
C ALA A 11 9.82 -2.47 17.61
N LEU A 12 9.62 -3.77 17.81
CA LEU A 12 8.35 -4.44 17.57
C LEU A 12 7.30 -4.05 18.60
N VAL A 13 7.68 -3.99 19.88
CA VAL A 13 6.82 -3.51 20.98
C VAL A 13 6.48 -2.03 20.76
N LEU A 14 7.46 -1.22 20.35
CA LEU A 14 7.23 0.20 20.04
C LEU A 14 6.26 0.35 18.85
N CYS A 15 6.40 -0.47 17.81
CA CYS A 15 5.49 -0.49 16.65
C CYS A 15 4.07 -0.89 17.05
N LEU A 16 3.93 -1.90 17.92
CA LEU A 16 2.63 -2.33 18.45
C LEU A 16 2.00 -1.27 19.37
N MET A 17 2.80 -0.62 20.23
CA MET A 17 2.32 0.48 21.08
C MET A 17 1.91 1.69 20.24
N LEU A 18 2.67 2.01 19.19
CA LEU A 18 2.31 3.07 18.26
C LEU A 18 1.03 2.74 17.49
N ALA A 19 0.85 1.48 17.07
CA ALA A 19 -0.39 1.02 16.44
C ALA A 19 -1.59 1.15 17.40
N ALA A 20 -1.42 0.71 18.64
CA ALA A 20 -2.45 0.85 19.69
C ALA A 20 -2.75 2.33 20.01
N TYR A 21 -1.72 3.19 20.07
CA TYR A 21 -1.89 4.62 20.27
C TYR A 21 -2.62 5.28 19.09
N LEU A 22 -2.31 4.90 17.86
CA LEU A 22 -2.99 5.44 16.67
C LEU A 22 -4.44 4.97 16.59
N LEU A 23 -4.71 3.71 16.93
CA LEU A 23 -6.07 3.21 17.10
C LEU A 23 -6.82 4.02 18.17
N TYR A 24 -6.20 4.20 19.35
CA TYR A 24 -6.77 5.04 20.41
C TYR A 24 -7.04 6.46 19.92
N ARG A 25 -6.14 7.08 19.17
CA ARG A 25 -6.30 8.43 18.63
C ARG A 25 -7.39 8.52 17.54
N VAL A 26 -7.60 7.45 16.75
CA VAL A 26 -8.74 7.35 15.82
C VAL A 26 -10.04 7.27 16.62
N PHE A 27 -10.11 6.36 17.58
CA PHE A 27 -11.30 6.19 18.43
C PHE A 27 -11.56 7.36 19.39
N SER A 28 -10.55 8.14 19.76
CA SER A 28 -10.74 9.35 20.57
C SER A 28 -11.33 10.53 19.79
N ARG A 29 -11.27 10.50 18.45
CA ARG A 29 -11.92 11.50 17.59
C ARG A 29 -13.35 11.15 17.21
N TYR A 30 -13.68 9.86 17.25
CA TYR A 30 -15.00 9.33 16.92
C TYR A 30 -15.39 8.37 18.03
N THR A 31 -16.51 8.60 18.69
CA THR A 31 -16.98 7.66 19.71
C THR A 31 -17.41 6.36 19.02
N LEU A 32 -17.32 5.25 19.74
CA LEU A 32 -17.76 3.95 19.20
C LEU A 32 -19.24 4.00 18.78
N SER A 33 -20.05 4.79 19.50
CA SER A 33 -21.46 5.06 19.16
C SER A 33 -21.61 5.77 17.82
N ASP A 34 -20.79 6.82 17.54
CA ASP A 34 -20.88 7.57 16.28
C ASP A 34 -20.51 6.67 15.08
N VAL A 35 -19.52 5.80 15.25
CA VAL A 35 -19.13 4.82 14.22
C VAL A 35 -20.26 3.81 13.98
N MET A 36 -20.83 3.27 15.05
CA MET A 36 -21.92 2.28 14.95
C MET A 36 -23.18 2.91 14.36
N GLU A 37 -23.59 4.09 14.81
CA GLU A 37 -24.75 4.81 14.27
C GLU A 37 -24.56 5.13 12.78
N SER A 38 -23.38 5.61 12.40
CA SER A 38 -23.04 5.90 11.01
C SER A 38 -23.06 4.66 10.11
N ILE A 39 -22.58 3.53 10.61
CA ILE A 39 -22.60 2.26 9.85
C ILE A 39 -24.04 1.71 9.79
N CYS A 40 -24.81 1.80 10.86
CA CYS A 40 -26.20 1.33 10.90
C CYS A 40 -27.12 2.15 9.97
N ALA A 41 -26.80 3.41 9.71
CA ALA A 41 -27.54 4.25 8.78
C ALA A 41 -27.29 3.89 7.30
N ILE A 42 -26.22 3.11 6.99
CA ILE A 42 -25.86 2.73 5.63
C ILE A 42 -26.58 1.44 5.23
N PRO A 43 -27.22 1.38 4.04
CA PRO A 43 -27.84 0.15 3.55
C PRO A 43 -26.85 -1.01 3.48
N GLY A 44 -27.24 -2.20 3.95
CA GLY A 44 -26.37 -3.38 4.00
C GLY A 44 -25.76 -3.76 2.65
N THR A 45 -26.46 -3.54 1.54
CA THR A 45 -25.97 -3.75 0.18
C THR A 45 -24.76 -2.87 -0.15
N ARG A 46 -24.73 -1.63 0.33
CA ARG A 46 -23.63 -0.71 0.18
C ARG A 46 -22.42 -1.12 1.02
N ILE A 47 -22.66 -1.61 2.25
CA ILE A 47 -21.59 -2.14 3.11
C ILE A 47 -20.96 -3.37 2.46
N LEU A 48 -21.76 -4.32 1.97
CA LEU A 48 -21.26 -5.51 1.27
C LEU A 48 -20.50 -5.15 0.00
N GLY A 49 -20.98 -4.20 -0.78
CA GLY A 49 -20.26 -3.67 -1.96
C GLY A 49 -18.90 -3.09 -1.59
N SER A 50 -18.86 -2.27 -0.54
CA SER A 50 -17.64 -1.67 -0.03
C SER A 50 -16.64 -2.71 0.46
N LEU A 51 -17.09 -3.71 1.23
CA LEU A 51 -16.26 -4.84 1.66
C LEU A 51 -15.72 -5.63 0.47
N GLY A 52 -16.54 -5.87 -0.55
CA GLY A 52 -16.14 -6.55 -1.77
C GLY A 52 -15.05 -5.78 -2.53
N PHE A 53 -15.19 -4.46 -2.67
CA PHE A 53 -14.17 -3.62 -3.29
C PHE A 53 -12.91 -3.50 -2.43
N ALA A 54 -13.03 -3.43 -1.10
CA ALA A 54 -11.88 -3.48 -0.21
C ALA A 54 -11.11 -4.80 -0.36
N ALA A 55 -11.81 -5.94 -0.39
CA ALA A 55 -11.20 -7.25 -0.61
C ALA A 55 -10.50 -7.33 -1.98
N ALA A 56 -11.12 -6.81 -3.05
CA ALA A 56 -10.52 -6.76 -4.39
C ALA A 56 -9.25 -5.89 -4.41
N SER A 57 -9.25 -4.74 -3.72
CA SER A 57 -8.06 -3.91 -3.57
C SER A 57 -6.95 -4.65 -2.82
N TYR A 58 -7.24 -5.28 -1.69
CA TYR A 58 -6.24 -6.06 -0.95
C TYR A 58 -5.71 -7.24 -1.79
N LEU A 59 -6.54 -7.85 -2.63
CA LEU A 59 -6.10 -8.87 -3.58
C LEU A 59 -5.09 -8.30 -4.60
N CYS A 60 -5.33 -7.11 -5.13
CA CYS A 60 -4.36 -6.41 -5.97
C CYS A 60 -3.04 -6.18 -5.22
N LEU A 61 -3.10 -5.71 -3.97
CA LEU A 61 -1.93 -5.47 -3.14
C LEU A 61 -1.12 -6.75 -2.89
N THR A 62 -1.76 -7.92 -2.70
CA THR A 62 -1.03 -9.20 -2.61
C THR A 62 -0.34 -9.55 -3.92
N GLY A 63 -0.92 -9.16 -5.05
CA GLY A 63 -0.32 -9.29 -6.37
C GLY A 63 0.93 -8.43 -6.55
N PHE A 64 0.99 -7.23 -5.91
CA PHE A 64 2.19 -6.39 -5.94
C PHE A 64 3.39 -7.13 -5.38
N ASP A 65 3.26 -7.67 -4.16
CA ASP A 65 4.34 -8.42 -3.51
C ASP A 65 4.73 -9.67 -4.31
N TRP A 66 3.75 -10.37 -4.89
CA TRP A 66 4.02 -11.56 -5.70
C TRP A 66 4.82 -11.26 -6.99
N MET A 67 4.53 -10.13 -7.65
CA MET A 67 5.32 -9.66 -8.79
C MET A 67 6.68 -9.11 -8.35
N ALA A 68 6.73 -8.38 -7.22
CA ALA A 68 7.94 -7.81 -6.66
C ALA A 68 8.98 -8.89 -6.27
N LEU A 69 8.53 -10.01 -5.72
CA LEU A 69 9.39 -11.16 -5.42
C LEU A 69 10.02 -11.78 -6.66
N ARG A 70 9.28 -11.82 -7.79
CA ARG A 70 9.83 -12.25 -9.09
C ARG A 70 10.85 -11.25 -9.63
N TYR A 71 10.56 -9.97 -9.50
CA TYR A 71 11.48 -8.90 -9.87
C TYR A 71 12.77 -8.96 -9.03
N ALA A 72 12.68 -9.22 -7.74
CA ALA A 72 13.83 -9.38 -6.86
C ALA A 72 14.62 -10.70 -7.07
N GLY A 73 14.21 -11.55 -8.03
CA GLY A 73 14.87 -12.82 -8.31
C GLY A 73 14.64 -13.91 -7.24
N LYS A 74 13.68 -13.71 -6.33
CA LYS A 74 13.36 -14.63 -5.22
C LYS A 74 11.87 -15.01 -5.24
N PRO A 75 11.41 -15.78 -6.23
CA PRO A 75 10.02 -16.17 -6.30
C PRO A 75 9.64 -17.05 -5.11
N LEU A 76 8.66 -16.60 -4.35
CA LEU A 76 8.00 -17.37 -3.30
C LEU A 76 6.60 -17.81 -3.75
N SER A 77 6.03 -18.79 -3.04
CA SER A 77 4.64 -19.19 -3.29
C SER A 77 3.69 -18.01 -3.04
N TYR A 78 2.58 -17.94 -3.81
CA TYR A 78 1.59 -16.87 -3.67
C TYR A 78 1.06 -16.74 -2.24
N ARG A 79 0.85 -17.86 -1.53
CA ARG A 79 0.40 -17.85 -0.11
C ARG A 79 1.34 -17.08 0.80
N LYS A 80 2.67 -17.22 0.63
CA LYS A 80 3.67 -16.48 1.41
C LYS A 80 3.66 -14.99 1.05
N ALA A 81 3.60 -14.67 -0.23
CA ALA A 81 3.51 -13.30 -0.70
C ALA A 81 2.22 -12.62 -0.19
N ALA A 82 1.07 -13.30 -0.31
CA ALA A 82 -0.23 -12.80 0.11
C ALA A 82 -0.30 -12.56 1.63
N LEU A 83 0.19 -13.52 2.43
CA LEU A 83 0.23 -13.37 3.90
C LEU A 83 1.08 -12.17 4.29
N THR A 84 2.28 -12.03 3.70
CA THR A 84 3.19 -10.90 4.00
C THR A 84 2.58 -9.59 3.56
N SER A 85 2.07 -9.51 2.34
CA SER A 85 1.48 -8.29 1.79
C SER A 85 0.28 -7.83 2.62
N PHE A 86 -0.68 -8.72 2.86
CA PHE A 86 -1.86 -8.42 3.64
C PHE A 86 -1.50 -7.94 5.05
N THR A 87 -0.65 -8.68 5.75
CA THR A 87 -0.23 -8.35 7.11
C THR A 87 0.56 -7.03 7.17
N SER A 88 1.50 -6.83 6.24
CA SER A 88 2.32 -5.62 6.22
C SER A 88 1.53 -4.37 5.88
N LEU A 89 0.57 -4.47 4.95
CA LEU A 89 -0.20 -3.32 4.49
C LEU A 89 -1.37 -2.99 5.41
N SER A 90 -2.04 -4.00 5.97
CA SER A 90 -3.07 -3.76 7.00
C SER A 90 -2.51 -3.01 8.22
N ILE A 91 -1.26 -3.30 8.61
CA ILE A 91 -0.56 -2.58 9.67
C ILE A 91 -0.03 -1.23 9.14
N GLY A 92 0.65 -1.24 7.98
CA GLY A 92 1.32 -0.08 7.41
C GLY A 92 0.39 1.08 7.06
N HIS A 93 -0.80 0.79 6.54
CA HIS A 93 -1.78 1.81 6.19
C HIS A 93 -2.28 2.60 7.42
N ASN A 94 -2.26 1.98 8.60
CA ASN A 94 -2.72 2.62 9.84
C ASN A 94 -1.59 3.35 10.59
N LEU A 95 -0.34 2.87 10.51
CA LEU A 95 0.79 3.45 11.24
C LEU A 95 1.34 4.74 10.62
N GLY A 96 1.05 5.02 9.36
CA GLY A 96 1.72 6.09 8.60
C GLY A 96 3.15 5.72 8.20
N PHE A 97 3.79 6.58 7.40
CA PHE A 97 5.05 6.19 6.74
C PHE A 97 4.96 4.79 6.15
N ALA A 98 3.89 4.54 5.38
CA ALA A 98 3.46 3.20 4.97
C ALA A 98 4.59 2.37 4.34
N ALA A 99 5.53 3.00 3.63
CA ALA A 99 6.70 2.33 3.07
C ALA A 99 7.63 1.80 4.16
N LEU A 100 7.85 2.54 5.24
CA LEU A 100 8.77 2.16 6.32
C LEU A 100 8.13 1.13 7.25
N SER A 101 6.89 1.35 7.70
CA SER A 101 6.17 0.46 8.61
C SER A 101 5.84 -0.88 7.95
N SER A 102 5.29 -0.87 6.72
CA SER A 102 5.04 -2.09 5.96
C SER A 102 6.36 -2.76 5.54
N GLY A 103 7.42 -1.99 5.28
CA GLY A 103 8.74 -2.48 4.97
C GLY A 103 9.36 -3.27 6.12
N ALA A 104 9.21 -2.82 7.35
CA ALA A 104 9.70 -3.53 8.55
C ALA A 104 9.00 -4.90 8.71
N VAL A 105 7.67 -4.95 8.50
CA VAL A 105 6.91 -6.20 8.53
C VAL A 105 7.32 -7.12 7.39
N ARG A 106 7.46 -6.61 6.14
CA ARG A 106 7.98 -7.36 4.99
C ARG A 106 9.36 -7.95 5.25
N TYR A 107 10.27 -7.13 5.77
CA TYR A 107 11.61 -7.60 6.13
C TYR A 107 11.56 -8.76 7.13
N ARG A 108 10.69 -8.66 8.12
CA ARG A 108 10.53 -9.69 9.13
C ARG A 108 10.07 -11.04 8.57
N PHE A 109 9.13 -11.04 7.62
CA PHE A 109 8.67 -12.26 6.96
C PHE A 109 9.67 -12.78 5.95
N TYR A 110 10.10 -11.93 5.02
CA TYR A 110 10.91 -12.35 3.89
C TYR A 110 12.31 -12.80 4.30
N SER A 111 12.91 -12.22 5.36
CA SER A 111 14.18 -12.67 5.90
C SER A 111 14.12 -14.11 6.46
N ARG A 112 12.98 -14.54 6.98
CA ARG A 112 12.78 -15.92 7.42
C ARG A 112 12.70 -16.90 6.26
N TRP A 113 12.26 -16.44 5.10
CA TRP A 113 12.19 -17.24 3.88
C TRP A 113 13.41 -17.07 2.97
N GLY A 114 14.43 -16.42 3.47
CA GLY A 114 15.76 -16.42 2.86
C GLY A 114 16.10 -15.20 2.02
N LEU A 115 15.27 -14.16 2.01
CA LEU A 115 15.63 -12.89 1.38
C LEU A 115 16.61 -12.12 2.28
N ASN A 116 17.57 -11.46 1.66
CA ASN A 116 18.45 -10.50 2.33
C ASN A 116 17.83 -9.10 2.34
N ALA A 117 18.49 -8.13 2.99
CA ALA A 117 17.98 -6.76 3.13
C ALA A 117 17.85 -6.04 1.77
N GLU A 118 18.78 -6.27 0.84
CA GLU A 118 18.75 -5.68 -0.49
C GLU A 118 17.56 -6.21 -1.32
N GLU A 119 17.33 -7.52 -1.28
CA GLU A 119 16.21 -8.15 -1.97
C GLU A 119 14.86 -7.65 -1.43
N VAL A 120 14.75 -7.47 -0.11
CA VAL A 120 13.54 -6.88 0.49
C VAL A 120 13.38 -5.41 0.11
N ALA A 121 14.47 -4.64 0.04
CA ALA A 121 14.42 -3.26 -0.43
C ALA A 121 13.95 -3.18 -1.89
N LYS A 122 14.40 -4.09 -2.78
CA LYS A 122 13.89 -4.20 -4.17
C LYS A 122 12.39 -4.46 -4.20
N VAL A 123 11.88 -5.33 -3.31
CA VAL A 123 10.43 -5.59 -3.20
C VAL A 123 9.67 -4.32 -2.78
N ILE A 124 10.16 -3.59 -1.77
CA ILE A 124 9.52 -2.36 -1.28
C ILE A 124 9.50 -1.28 -2.37
N LEU A 125 10.61 -1.07 -3.06
CA LEU A 125 10.73 -0.10 -4.13
C LEU A 125 9.82 -0.44 -5.32
N PHE A 126 9.76 -1.72 -5.70
CA PHE A 126 8.85 -2.19 -6.74
C PHE A 126 7.38 -1.93 -6.38
N CYS A 127 6.98 -2.24 -5.15
CA CYS A 127 5.62 -1.95 -4.66
C CYS A 127 5.34 -0.45 -4.64
N GLY A 128 6.30 0.38 -4.19
CA GLY A 128 6.18 1.84 -4.19
C GLY A 128 6.02 2.42 -5.61
N ALA A 129 6.81 1.93 -6.57
CA ALA A 129 6.67 2.30 -7.97
C ALA A 129 5.29 1.90 -8.53
N THR A 130 4.78 0.71 -8.18
CA THR A 130 3.45 0.25 -8.58
C THR A 130 2.34 1.17 -8.06
N VAL A 131 2.46 1.63 -6.81
CA VAL A 131 1.54 2.61 -6.21
C VAL A 131 1.58 3.93 -6.99
N GLY A 132 2.78 4.49 -7.23
CA GLY A 132 2.94 5.76 -7.96
C GLY A 132 2.38 5.69 -9.38
N ILE A 133 2.70 4.63 -10.11
CA ILE A 133 2.22 4.39 -11.49
C ILE A 133 0.70 4.22 -11.51
N GLY A 134 0.15 3.40 -10.61
CA GLY A 134 -1.30 3.17 -10.56
C GLY A 134 -2.09 4.42 -10.21
N LEU A 135 -1.62 5.21 -9.22
CA LEU A 135 -2.24 6.47 -8.85
C LEU A 135 -2.17 7.50 -9.98
N SER A 136 -1.02 7.61 -10.64
CA SER A 136 -0.84 8.49 -11.80
C SER A 136 -1.76 8.10 -12.96
N THR A 137 -1.90 6.80 -13.24
CA THR A 137 -2.80 6.31 -14.29
C THR A 137 -4.26 6.66 -13.97
N LEU A 138 -4.73 6.39 -12.74
CA LEU A 138 -6.09 6.73 -12.35
C LEU A 138 -6.31 8.25 -12.38
N ALA A 139 -5.34 9.04 -11.89
CA ALA A 139 -5.40 10.50 -11.94
C ALA A 139 -5.59 11.01 -13.38
N GLY A 140 -4.77 10.51 -14.31
CA GLY A 140 -4.89 10.89 -15.71
C GLY A 140 -6.25 10.51 -16.31
N ILE A 141 -6.75 9.31 -16.02
CA ILE A 141 -8.05 8.85 -16.52
C ILE A 141 -9.19 9.76 -16.01
N VAL A 142 -9.26 10.02 -14.70
CA VAL A 142 -10.37 10.81 -14.14
C VAL A 142 -10.32 12.27 -14.57
N LEU A 143 -9.12 12.86 -14.71
CA LEU A 143 -8.93 14.22 -15.19
C LEU A 143 -9.36 14.42 -16.66
N LEU A 144 -9.20 13.39 -17.49
CA LEU A 144 -9.60 13.43 -18.90
C LEU A 144 -11.09 13.13 -19.10
N ILE A 145 -11.69 12.27 -18.26
CA ILE A 145 -13.11 11.90 -18.39
C ILE A 145 -14.03 13.03 -17.88
N ASN A 146 -13.67 13.70 -16.79
CA ASN A 146 -14.49 14.75 -16.20
C ASN A 146 -13.64 15.97 -15.80
N PRO A 147 -13.17 16.76 -16.77
CA PRO A 147 -12.35 17.94 -16.50
C PRO A 147 -13.09 19.06 -15.78
N GLU A 148 -14.42 19.15 -15.92
CA GLU A 148 -15.20 20.24 -15.32
C GLU A 148 -15.24 20.14 -13.78
N ASP A 149 -15.49 18.96 -13.22
CA ASP A 149 -15.48 18.75 -11.78
C ASP A 149 -14.10 19.01 -11.18
N ALA A 150 -13.04 18.61 -11.88
CA ALA A 150 -11.67 18.87 -11.46
C ALA A 150 -11.29 20.36 -11.62
N ALA A 151 -11.86 21.09 -12.60
CA ALA A 151 -11.62 22.52 -12.83
C ALA A 151 -12.06 23.37 -11.64
N ASN A 152 -13.26 23.11 -11.15
CA ASN A 152 -13.83 23.82 -10.01
C ASN A 152 -12.99 23.61 -8.73
N LEU A 153 -12.36 22.45 -8.61
CA LEU A 153 -11.57 22.05 -7.45
C LEU A 153 -10.15 22.56 -7.47
N LEU A 154 -9.46 22.40 -8.60
CA LEU A 154 -8.05 22.75 -8.73
C LEU A 154 -7.84 24.21 -9.16
N LYS A 155 -8.92 24.94 -9.45
CA LYS A 155 -8.86 26.30 -9.99
C LYS A 155 -7.96 26.42 -11.23
N LEU A 156 -7.91 25.35 -12.02
CA LEU A 156 -7.16 25.28 -13.27
C LEU A 156 -8.11 25.45 -14.46
N SER A 157 -7.58 26.01 -15.54
CA SER A 157 -8.34 26.05 -16.79
C SER A 157 -8.57 24.64 -17.35
N PRO A 158 -9.61 24.38 -18.13
CA PRO A 158 -9.84 23.09 -18.79
C PRO A 158 -8.64 22.61 -19.61
N ALA A 159 -7.92 23.51 -20.28
CA ALA A 159 -6.69 23.19 -20.99
C ALA A 159 -5.56 22.75 -20.05
N GLY A 160 -5.43 23.39 -18.90
CA GLY A 160 -4.45 23.01 -17.86
C GLY A 160 -4.72 21.62 -17.29
N LEU A 161 -6.00 21.29 -17.09
CA LEU A 161 -6.42 19.97 -16.61
C LEU A 161 -6.20 18.88 -17.66
N PHE A 162 -6.50 19.15 -18.91
CA PHE A 162 -6.22 18.25 -20.02
C PHE A 162 -4.69 17.98 -20.09
N ALA A 163 -3.87 19.04 -20.03
CA ALA A 163 -2.42 18.90 -20.02
C ALA A 163 -1.94 18.07 -18.84
N LEU A 164 -2.46 18.32 -17.62
CA LEU A 164 -2.12 17.55 -16.42
C LEU A 164 -2.53 16.07 -16.57
N GLY A 165 -3.71 15.79 -17.09
CA GLY A 165 -4.17 14.43 -17.37
C GLY A 165 -3.26 13.71 -18.37
N CYS A 166 -2.84 14.38 -19.43
CA CYS A 166 -1.88 13.85 -20.40
C CYS A 166 -0.51 13.58 -19.74
N VAL A 167 -0.02 14.48 -18.87
CA VAL A 167 1.22 14.26 -18.13
C VAL A 167 1.10 13.05 -17.21
N CYS A 168 -0.01 12.91 -16.49
CA CYS A 168 -0.25 11.76 -15.61
C CYS A 168 -0.27 10.44 -16.39
N LEU A 169 -0.86 10.39 -17.61
CA LEU A 169 -0.86 9.18 -18.46
C LEU A 169 0.46 8.96 -19.20
N SER A 170 1.23 9.99 -19.44
CA SER A 170 2.55 9.83 -20.06
C SER A 170 3.54 9.07 -19.15
N LEU A 171 3.43 9.19 -17.82
CA LEU A 171 4.31 8.52 -16.86
C LEU A 171 4.25 6.98 -17.00
N PRO A 172 3.08 6.31 -16.91
CA PRO A 172 3.00 4.87 -17.14
C PRO A 172 3.38 4.47 -18.57
N ALA A 173 3.08 5.29 -19.58
CA ALA A 173 3.45 5.02 -20.97
C ALA A 173 4.98 5.04 -21.14
N VAL A 174 5.65 6.09 -20.66
CA VAL A 174 7.11 6.20 -20.67
C VAL A 174 7.74 5.06 -19.87
N TYR A 175 7.18 4.72 -18.71
CA TYR A 175 7.67 3.60 -17.91
C TYR A 175 7.65 2.27 -18.67
N ILE A 176 6.56 1.97 -19.40
CA ILE A 176 6.47 0.77 -20.23
C ILE A 176 7.51 0.82 -21.37
N VAL A 177 7.64 1.97 -22.06
CA VAL A 177 8.63 2.14 -23.12
C VAL A 177 10.05 1.92 -22.58
N LEU A 178 10.39 2.54 -21.45
CA LEU A 178 11.70 2.36 -20.80
C LEU A 178 11.95 0.89 -20.43
N SER A 179 10.93 0.16 -20.00
CA SER A 179 11.04 -1.27 -19.67
C SER A 179 11.35 -2.16 -20.89
N VAL A 180 11.01 -1.69 -22.11
CA VAL A 180 11.32 -2.38 -23.37
C VAL A 180 12.71 -2.01 -23.87
N VAL A 181 13.08 -0.73 -23.77
CA VAL A 181 14.31 -0.17 -24.34
C VAL A 181 15.52 -0.42 -23.44
N ILE A 182 15.38 -0.19 -22.13
CA ILE A 182 16.48 -0.31 -21.18
C ILE A 182 16.57 -1.76 -20.71
N ARG A 183 17.56 -2.48 -21.22
CA ARG A 183 17.83 -3.88 -20.84
C ARG A 183 19.09 -4.04 -19.97
N THR A 184 19.86 -2.98 -19.82
CA THR A 184 21.09 -2.96 -19.01
C THR A 184 20.79 -2.41 -17.63
N PRO A 185 21.41 -2.96 -16.56
CA PRO A 185 21.27 -2.40 -15.22
C PRO A 185 21.73 -0.95 -15.18
N LEU A 186 20.91 -0.07 -14.66
CA LEU A 186 21.28 1.32 -14.40
C LEU A 186 22.06 1.35 -13.08
N HIS A 187 23.37 1.58 -13.16
CA HIS A 187 24.22 1.72 -12.00
C HIS A 187 24.12 3.15 -11.47
N LEU A 188 23.43 3.31 -10.33
CA LEU A 188 23.39 4.56 -9.61
C LEU A 188 24.20 4.38 -8.30
N TRP A 189 25.45 4.85 -8.32
CA TRP A 189 26.41 4.70 -7.23
C TRP A 189 26.74 3.23 -6.91
N LYS A 190 26.30 2.74 -5.73
CA LYS A 190 26.50 1.35 -5.29
C LYS A 190 25.29 0.44 -5.56
N TRP A 191 24.23 0.95 -6.16
CA TRP A 191 22.98 0.24 -6.40
C TRP A 191 22.81 -0.02 -7.89
N ALA A 192 22.59 -1.26 -8.25
CA ALA A 192 22.19 -1.62 -9.60
C ALA A 192 20.65 -1.71 -9.65
N PHE A 193 20.04 -0.75 -10.35
CA PHE A 193 18.60 -0.77 -10.63
C PHE A 193 18.38 -1.41 -11.99
N GLU A 194 17.68 -2.51 -12.01
CA GLU A 194 17.22 -3.14 -13.24
C GLU A 194 15.80 -2.70 -13.53
N MET A 195 15.54 -2.28 -14.77
CA MET A 195 14.15 -2.04 -15.19
C MET A 195 13.39 -3.38 -15.19
N PRO A 196 12.15 -3.42 -14.69
CA PRO A 196 11.35 -4.64 -14.74
C PRO A 196 11.12 -5.07 -16.18
N ARG A 197 11.04 -6.38 -16.41
CA ARG A 197 10.66 -6.91 -17.71
C ARG A 197 9.31 -6.33 -18.16
N PRO A 198 9.06 -6.11 -19.47
CA PRO A 198 7.85 -5.45 -19.97
C PRO A 198 6.54 -6.06 -19.47
N LYS A 199 6.50 -7.39 -19.33
CA LYS A 199 5.33 -8.08 -18.74
C LYS A 199 5.07 -7.69 -17.28
N LEU A 200 6.13 -7.49 -16.48
CA LEU A 200 6.00 -7.04 -15.10
C LEU A 200 5.63 -5.56 -15.03
N ALA A 201 6.21 -4.73 -15.89
CA ALA A 201 5.88 -3.31 -15.97
C ALA A 201 4.40 -3.09 -16.37
N LEU A 202 3.92 -3.82 -17.37
CA LEU A 202 2.50 -3.79 -17.73
C LEU A 202 1.61 -4.30 -16.57
N GLY A 203 2.03 -5.39 -15.92
CA GLY A 203 1.36 -5.90 -14.72
C GLY A 203 1.25 -4.87 -13.61
N GLN A 204 2.31 -4.05 -13.37
CA GLN A 204 2.29 -2.96 -12.39
C GLN A 204 1.28 -1.88 -12.76
N VAL A 205 1.25 -1.45 -14.04
CA VAL A 205 0.27 -0.46 -14.51
C VAL A 205 -1.15 -0.97 -14.29
N VAL A 206 -1.45 -2.18 -14.76
CA VAL A 206 -2.80 -2.74 -14.66
C VAL A 206 -3.23 -2.94 -13.21
N ILE A 207 -2.44 -3.68 -12.43
CA ILE A 207 -2.84 -4.05 -11.07
C ILE A 207 -2.77 -2.86 -10.12
N GLY A 208 -1.84 -1.90 -10.36
CA GLY A 208 -1.74 -0.64 -9.63
C GLY A 208 -2.97 0.23 -9.85
N THR A 209 -3.41 0.39 -11.10
CA THR A 209 -4.61 1.15 -11.45
C THR A 209 -5.87 0.48 -10.89
N LEU A 210 -6.02 -0.84 -11.05
CA LEU A 210 -7.15 -1.59 -10.51
C LEU A 210 -7.24 -1.45 -8.99
N ASN A 211 -6.12 -1.48 -8.27
CA ASN A 211 -6.10 -1.24 -6.84
C ASN A 211 -6.77 0.09 -6.49
N PHE A 212 -6.37 1.19 -7.12
CA PHE A 212 -6.93 2.51 -6.83
C PHE A 212 -8.38 2.66 -7.30
N ILE A 213 -8.75 2.02 -8.43
CA ILE A 213 -10.15 1.91 -8.86
C ILE A 213 -11.00 1.25 -7.77
N PHE A 214 -10.55 0.14 -7.21
CA PHE A 214 -11.30 -0.57 -6.17
C PHE A 214 -11.37 0.22 -4.86
N VAL A 215 -10.31 0.92 -4.46
CA VAL A 215 -10.37 1.77 -3.25
C VAL A 215 -11.32 2.95 -3.46
N ALA A 216 -11.29 3.60 -4.63
CA ALA A 216 -12.24 4.64 -4.97
C ALA A 216 -13.69 4.10 -5.01
N ALA A 217 -13.90 2.87 -5.51
CA ALA A 217 -15.20 2.22 -5.50
C ALA A 217 -15.67 1.86 -4.07
N CYS A 218 -14.76 1.45 -3.20
CA CYS A 218 -15.03 1.23 -1.79
C CYS A 218 -15.54 2.53 -1.11
N LEU A 219 -14.84 3.64 -1.33
CA LEU A 219 -15.25 4.96 -0.85
C LEU A 219 -16.58 5.39 -1.45
N HIS A 220 -16.76 5.19 -2.76
CA HIS A 220 -17.99 5.55 -3.46
C HIS A 220 -19.23 4.87 -2.89
N GLN A 221 -19.14 3.58 -2.50
CA GLN A 221 -20.26 2.89 -1.87
C GLN A 221 -20.72 3.59 -0.58
N MET A 222 -19.78 4.13 0.19
CA MET A 222 -20.10 4.84 1.43
C MET A 222 -20.69 6.22 1.18
N LEU A 223 -20.09 7.00 0.25
CA LEU A 223 -20.58 8.34 -0.10
C LEU A 223 -21.95 8.28 -0.76
N ALA A 224 -22.14 7.39 -1.73
CA ALA A 224 -23.41 7.22 -2.45
C ALA A 224 -24.54 6.61 -1.60
N ALA A 225 -24.26 6.18 -0.38
CA ALA A 225 -25.28 5.78 0.58
C ALA A 225 -25.94 6.95 1.30
N GLN A 226 -25.29 8.12 1.32
CA GLN A 226 -25.70 9.27 2.11
C GLN A 226 -25.86 10.56 1.29
N GLY A 227 -25.44 10.56 0.03
CA GLY A 227 -25.57 11.71 -0.87
C GLY A 227 -25.43 11.33 -2.33
N GLU A 228 -25.87 12.22 -3.21
CA GLU A 228 -25.69 12.02 -4.65
C GLU A 228 -24.27 12.34 -5.06
N THR A 229 -23.57 11.35 -5.61
CA THR A 229 -22.23 11.50 -6.17
C THR A 229 -21.97 10.46 -7.24
N SER A 230 -21.28 10.85 -8.30
CA SER A 230 -20.82 9.89 -9.32
C SER A 230 -19.54 9.18 -8.88
N TYR A 231 -19.29 8.01 -9.48
CA TYR A 231 -18.04 7.30 -9.25
C TYR A 231 -16.81 8.14 -9.66
N VAL A 232 -16.90 8.87 -10.78
CA VAL A 232 -15.79 9.68 -11.29
C VAL A 232 -15.46 10.82 -10.33
N GLN A 233 -16.47 11.50 -9.79
CA GLN A 233 -16.28 12.53 -8.75
C GLN A 233 -15.61 11.97 -7.51
N THR A 234 -16.06 10.81 -7.04
CA THR A 234 -15.45 10.12 -5.89
C THR A 234 -14.00 9.72 -6.19
N ALA A 235 -13.71 9.18 -7.37
CA ALA A 235 -12.36 8.80 -7.77
C ALA A 235 -11.44 10.02 -7.86
N THR A 236 -11.93 11.15 -8.38
CA THR A 236 -11.20 12.43 -8.40
C THR A 236 -10.89 12.90 -6.98
N ALA A 237 -11.88 12.92 -6.10
CA ALA A 237 -11.69 13.29 -4.70
C ALA A 237 -10.69 12.37 -3.99
N TYR A 238 -10.77 11.06 -4.26
CA TYR A 238 -9.86 10.08 -3.68
C TYR A 238 -8.41 10.25 -4.18
N VAL A 239 -8.21 10.51 -5.48
CA VAL A 239 -6.88 10.82 -6.04
C VAL A 239 -6.27 12.04 -5.37
N LEU A 240 -7.04 13.14 -5.26
CA LEU A 240 -6.59 14.36 -4.60
C LEU A 240 -6.27 14.13 -3.12
N ALA A 241 -7.11 13.36 -2.43
CA ALA A 241 -6.86 12.99 -1.03
C ALA A 241 -5.56 12.17 -0.87
N ASN A 242 -5.29 11.23 -1.78
CA ASN A 242 -4.03 10.47 -1.74
C ASN A 242 -2.80 11.33 -2.00
N ILE A 243 -2.87 12.26 -2.96
CA ILE A 243 -1.79 13.22 -3.20
C ILE A 243 -1.56 14.08 -1.95
N ALA A 244 -2.62 14.58 -1.34
CA ALA A 244 -2.54 15.36 -0.10
C ALA A 244 -1.92 14.55 1.05
N VAL A 245 -2.28 13.27 1.20
CA VAL A 245 -1.68 12.36 2.20
C VAL A 245 -0.18 12.13 1.95
N LEU A 246 0.21 11.96 0.69
CA LEU A 246 1.63 11.79 0.31
C LEU A 246 2.44 13.05 0.64
N ILE A 247 1.88 14.24 0.46
CA ILE A 247 2.54 15.52 0.78
C ILE A 247 2.56 15.75 2.29
N ALA A 248 1.45 15.53 2.96
CA ALA A 248 1.30 15.82 4.39
C ALA A 248 2.03 14.83 5.31
N HIS A 249 2.36 13.62 4.82
CA HIS A 249 3.00 12.53 5.58
C HIS A 249 2.29 12.19 6.91
N VAL A 250 0.98 12.45 6.98
CA VAL A 250 0.20 12.19 8.21
C VAL A 250 -0.04 10.68 8.36
N PRO A 251 0.18 10.13 9.56
CA PRO A 251 -0.11 8.73 9.85
C PRO A 251 -1.53 8.32 9.46
N GLY A 252 -1.65 7.27 8.63
CA GLY A 252 -2.94 6.76 8.14
C GLY A 252 -3.77 7.76 7.34
N GLY A 253 -3.18 8.90 6.92
CA GLY A 253 -3.92 9.98 6.26
C GLY A 253 -5.06 10.57 7.12
N LEU A 254 -4.93 10.46 8.46
CA LEU A 254 -5.96 10.89 9.42
C LEU A 254 -6.25 12.39 9.32
N GLY A 255 -7.50 12.72 9.05
CA GLY A 255 -7.96 14.10 8.88
C GLY A 255 -7.70 14.64 7.47
N VAL A 256 -6.69 14.16 6.74
CA VAL A 256 -6.36 14.64 5.39
C VAL A 256 -7.34 14.09 4.37
N ILE A 257 -7.61 12.78 4.40
CA ILE A 257 -8.59 12.16 3.50
C ILE A 257 -9.97 12.79 3.74
N GLU A 258 -10.41 12.88 5.00
CA GLU A 258 -11.69 13.44 5.37
C GLU A 258 -11.82 14.91 4.92
N ALA A 259 -10.83 15.72 5.26
CA ALA A 259 -10.85 17.14 4.89
C ALA A 259 -10.87 17.35 3.38
N THR A 260 -10.04 16.57 2.65
CA THR A 260 -9.98 16.68 1.19
C THR A 260 -11.28 16.21 0.55
N VAL A 261 -11.81 15.05 0.92
CA VAL A 261 -13.04 14.52 0.34
C VAL A 261 -14.24 15.43 0.69
N SER A 262 -14.33 15.93 1.94
CA SER A 262 -15.39 16.88 2.34
C SER A 262 -15.28 18.21 1.61
N TYR A 263 -14.07 18.69 1.33
CA TYR A 263 -13.87 19.91 0.55
C TYR A 263 -14.27 19.74 -0.91
N VAL A 264 -13.95 18.57 -1.48
CA VAL A 264 -14.20 18.24 -2.89
C VAL A 264 -15.68 17.92 -3.16
N LEU A 265 -16.33 17.23 -2.22
CA LEU A 265 -17.70 16.73 -2.35
C LEU A 265 -18.56 17.15 -1.14
N PRO A 266 -18.77 18.47 -0.93
CA PRO A 266 -19.44 18.97 0.29
C PRO A 266 -20.89 18.45 0.44
N GLY A 267 -21.55 18.10 -0.67
CA GLY A 267 -22.92 17.57 -0.65
C GLY A 267 -23.05 16.07 -0.40
N ALA A 268 -21.97 15.29 -0.58
CA ALA A 268 -22.00 13.83 -0.46
C ALA A 268 -21.11 13.32 0.67
N ALA A 269 -20.09 14.07 1.08
CA ALA A 269 -19.14 13.66 2.09
C ALA A 269 -19.67 13.92 3.49
N SER A 270 -20.53 13.03 3.98
CA SER A 270 -20.87 13.03 5.40
C SER A 270 -19.70 12.44 6.23
N ILE A 271 -19.57 12.91 7.48
CA ILE A 271 -18.59 12.36 8.42
C ILE A 271 -18.82 10.86 8.60
N GLY A 272 -20.11 10.44 8.64
CA GLY A 272 -20.47 9.03 8.78
C GLY A 272 -19.98 8.16 7.63
N ALA A 273 -20.11 8.59 6.38
CA ALA A 273 -19.60 7.86 5.21
C ALA A 273 -18.08 7.69 5.25
N LEU A 274 -17.35 8.74 5.65
CA LEU A 274 -15.90 8.71 5.74
C LEU A 274 -15.40 7.83 6.89
N VAL A 275 -16.10 7.85 8.02
CA VAL A 275 -15.82 6.95 9.16
C VAL A 275 -16.10 5.49 8.78
N ALA A 276 -17.22 5.22 8.10
CA ALA A 276 -17.55 3.88 7.60
C ALA A 276 -16.50 3.37 6.59
N PHE A 277 -16.06 4.23 5.66
CA PHE A 277 -14.95 3.90 4.76
C PHE A 277 -13.68 3.52 5.54
N ARG A 278 -13.30 4.29 6.57
CA ARG A 278 -12.15 3.94 7.41
C ARG A 278 -12.34 2.63 8.14
N ALA A 279 -13.50 2.39 8.70
CA ALA A 279 -13.79 1.13 9.38
C ALA A 279 -13.59 -0.05 8.43
N ILE A 280 -14.10 0.04 7.20
CA ILE A 280 -14.06 -1.05 6.21
C ILE A 280 -12.66 -1.21 5.59
N TYR A 281 -12.03 -0.13 5.16
CA TYR A 281 -10.79 -0.22 4.39
C TYR A 281 -9.51 -0.27 5.24
N PHE A 282 -9.52 0.35 6.42
CA PHE A 282 -8.33 0.43 7.28
C PHE A 282 -8.46 -0.44 8.54
N LEU A 283 -9.55 -0.29 9.30
CA LEU A 283 -9.66 -0.95 10.61
C LEU A 283 -10.00 -2.44 10.48
N PHE A 284 -10.93 -2.80 9.60
CA PHE A 284 -11.32 -4.21 9.42
C PHE A 284 -10.14 -5.09 8.94
N PRO A 285 -9.35 -4.70 7.92
CA PRO A 285 -8.13 -5.44 7.57
C PRO A 285 -7.08 -5.46 8.70
N LEU A 286 -6.97 -4.39 9.50
CA LEU A 286 -6.05 -4.35 10.64
C LEU A 286 -6.44 -5.35 11.72
N LEU A 287 -7.75 -5.50 12.02
CA LEU A 287 -8.26 -6.48 12.97
C LEU A 287 -7.94 -7.93 12.58
N ILE A 288 -7.81 -8.21 11.29
CA ILE A 288 -7.39 -9.53 10.79
C ILE A 288 -5.86 -9.62 10.70
N GLY A 289 -5.19 -8.56 10.23
CA GLY A 289 -3.76 -8.55 9.98
C GLY A 289 -2.91 -8.59 11.25
N LEU A 290 -3.34 -7.94 12.34
CA LEU A 290 -2.62 -7.98 13.62
C LEU A 290 -2.56 -9.39 14.23
N PRO A 291 -3.68 -10.12 14.39
CA PRO A 291 -3.65 -11.52 14.82
C PRO A 291 -2.86 -12.41 13.86
N ALA A 292 -3.03 -12.23 12.54
CA ALA A 292 -2.28 -12.99 11.55
C ALA A 292 -0.76 -12.77 11.69
N PHE A 293 -0.33 -11.53 11.98
CA PHE A 293 1.07 -11.23 12.29
C PHE A 293 1.54 -11.94 13.56
N ALA A 294 0.78 -11.83 14.66
CA ALA A 294 1.13 -12.44 15.94
C ALA A 294 1.24 -13.97 15.84
N ILE A 295 0.27 -14.62 15.17
CA ILE A 295 0.29 -16.07 14.92
C ILE A 295 1.50 -16.45 14.06
N SER A 296 1.76 -15.70 13.00
CA SER A 296 2.90 -15.95 12.13
C SER A 296 4.24 -15.82 12.87
N GLU A 297 4.35 -14.88 13.81
CA GLU A 297 5.53 -14.74 14.68
C GLU A 297 5.77 -15.97 15.56
N ALA A 298 4.69 -16.59 16.04
CA ALA A 298 4.76 -17.78 16.88
C ALA A 298 5.06 -19.05 16.05
N VAL A 299 4.47 -19.17 14.86
CA VAL A 299 4.47 -20.41 14.06
C VAL A 299 5.66 -20.48 13.09
N ILE A 300 6.06 -19.37 12.46
CA ILE A 300 7.13 -19.38 11.46
C ILE A 300 8.50 -19.37 12.18
N PRO A 301 9.32 -20.44 12.03
CA PRO A 301 10.59 -20.53 12.74
C PRO A 301 11.57 -19.44 12.26
N LYS A 302 12.32 -18.89 13.20
CA LYS A 302 13.40 -17.95 12.90
C LYS A 302 14.54 -18.73 12.23
N ARG A 303 14.95 -18.31 11.04
CA ARG A 303 16.12 -18.88 10.38
C ARG A 303 17.34 -18.65 11.28
N LYS A 304 18.04 -19.73 11.68
CA LYS A 304 19.35 -19.62 12.33
C LYS A 304 20.26 -18.85 11.37
N GLN A 305 20.75 -17.69 11.77
CA GLN A 305 21.87 -17.06 11.07
C GLN A 305 23.06 -18.01 11.26
N VAL A 306 23.52 -18.62 10.16
CA VAL A 306 24.81 -19.30 10.13
C VAL A 306 25.84 -18.21 10.46
N SER A 307 26.52 -18.36 11.59
CA SER A 307 27.52 -17.39 12.02
C SER A 307 28.65 -17.34 10.99
N SER A 308 29.33 -16.21 10.89
CA SER A 308 30.51 -16.09 10.02
C SER A 308 31.60 -17.10 10.41
N GLU A 309 31.59 -17.58 11.67
CA GLU A 309 32.46 -18.61 12.19
C GLU A 309 32.15 -20.00 11.59
N ASP A 310 30.88 -20.38 11.43
CA ASP A 310 30.50 -21.65 10.78
C ASP A 310 30.90 -21.69 9.30
N ARG A 311 30.85 -20.52 8.60
CA ARG A 311 31.34 -20.44 7.21
C ARG A 311 32.87 -20.58 7.10
N SER A 312 33.60 -19.99 8.04
CA SER A 312 35.06 -20.14 8.07
C SER A 312 35.49 -21.57 8.38
N GLN A 313 34.79 -22.25 9.27
CA GLN A 313 35.07 -23.67 9.60
C GLN A 313 34.70 -24.60 8.42
N GLN A 314 33.59 -24.35 7.73
CA GLN A 314 33.26 -25.15 6.54
C GLN A 314 34.22 -24.92 5.37
N SER A 315 34.74 -23.69 5.18
CA SER A 315 35.76 -23.44 4.15
C SER A 315 37.10 -24.07 4.51
N THR A 316 37.48 -24.11 5.79
CA THR A 316 38.70 -24.73 6.25
C THR A 316 38.64 -26.26 6.15
N HIS A 317 37.50 -26.88 6.50
CA HIS A 317 37.26 -28.30 6.33
C HIS A 317 37.26 -28.75 4.85
N ALA A 318 36.66 -27.93 3.96
CA ALA A 318 36.66 -28.22 2.53
C ALA A 318 38.06 -28.14 1.91
N GLN A 319 38.92 -27.23 2.39
CA GLN A 319 40.32 -27.13 1.95
C GLN A 319 41.19 -28.29 2.48
N THR A 320 40.91 -28.79 3.68
CA THR A 320 41.66 -29.90 4.27
C THR A 320 41.31 -31.26 3.64
N GLN A 321 40.18 -31.40 2.98
CA GLN A 321 39.78 -32.61 2.24
C GLN A 321 40.31 -32.66 0.80
N LEU A 322 40.88 -31.56 0.31
CA LEU A 322 41.46 -31.47 -1.04
C LEU A 322 43.01 -31.58 -1.05
N LEU A 323 43.64 -31.70 0.11
CA LEU A 323 45.07 -31.99 0.32
C LEU A 323 45.27 -33.45 0.76
#